data_c68d5d23f299017e61a36626f84dab26
#
_entry.id   c68d5d23f299017e61a36626f84dab26
#
_cell.length_a   1.000
_cell.length_b   1.000
_cell.length_c   1.000
_cell.angle_alpha   90.00
_cell.angle_beta   90.00
_cell.angle_gamma   90.00
#
_symmetry.space_group_name_H-M   'P 1'
#
loop_
_entity.id
_entity.type
_entity.pdbx_description
1 polymer ?
#
loop_
_entity_poly.entity_id
_entity_poly.type
_entity_poly.pdbx_seq_one_letter_code
_entity_poly.pdbx_strand_id
1 'polypeptide(L)'
;WIAKPKDDGSRRKCVSAYEKGIIWGNDNYRTVGALVNVALATGNIGREGGGVCRLGGHQEGYYRPSDAHVGRPAPYVDQLIIGGHGKVHHIWANDHYKTTLNASEFKKVYNKRTNMVKEAMDARAGATREELVDAIVAAVEAGGIFSVNVDIIHSQIGQNAHVILPACEANEMNLTSMNGERRMRLSERYMDPFGNSKPDCLLAAGIAQNMERVLREMGNDAYADQFKGYDWPTEDDAFLDGYNQGNPAVTDHRLRAMGHHGVQ
;
A
#
# COMPACT_ATOMS: atom_id res chain seq x y z
N TRP A 1 19.83 -16.38 29.96
CA TRP A 1 18.61 -17.05 30.44
C TRP A 1 18.03 -17.97 29.37
N ILE A 2 17.89 -17.54 28.12
CA ILE A 2 17.33 -18.35 27.03
C ILE A 2 18.15 -19.60 26.68
N ALA A 3 19.47 -19.57 26.90
CA ALA A 3 20.37 -20.67 26.66
C ALA A 3 20.49 -21.64 27.86
N LYS A 4 20.11 -21.20 29.08
CA LYS A 4 20.21 -22.03 30.29
C LYS A 4 19.09 -23.08 30.26
N PRO A 5 19.43 -24.39 30.44
CA PRO A 5 18.42 -25.45 30.60
C PRO A 5 17.47 -25.14 31.78
N LYS A 6 16.32 -25.76 31.75
CA LYS A 6 15.45 -25.85 32.94
C LYS A 6 16.01 -26.87 33.92
N ASP A 7 15.47 -26.92 35.12
CA ASP A 7 15.91 -27.85 36.16
C ASP A 7 15.70 -29.32 35.81
N ASP A 8 14.74 -29.58 34.91
CA ASP A 8 14.49 -30.92 34.31
C ASP A 8 15.42 -31.25 33.13
N GLY A 9 16.41 -30.40 32.83
CA GLY A 9 17.34 -30.56 31.74
C GLY A 9 16.77 -30.19 30.37
N SER A 10 15.48 -29.86 30.26
CA SER A 10 14.87 -29.47 28.99
C SER A 10 15.30 -28.08 28.57
N ARG A 11 15.31 -27.83 27.24
CA ARG A 11 15.62 -26.51 26.69
C ARG A 11 14.43 -25.54 26.88
N ARG A 12 14.74 -24.29 27.21
CA ARG A 12 13.75 -23.22 27.25
C ARG A 12 13.27 -22.91 25.83
N LYS A 13 11.98 -22.69 25.69
CA LYS A 13 11.37 -22.21 24.45
C LYS A 13 11.40 -20.70 24.45
N CYS A 14 11.86 -20.09 23.37
CA CYS A 14 11.94 -18.65 23.23
C CYS A 14 11.60 -18.23 21.81
N VAL A 15 10.69 -17.28 21.67
CA VAL A 15 10.42 -16.57 20.43
C VAL A 15 11.04 -15.19 20.52
N SER A 16 11.85 -14.82 19.55
CA SER A 16 12.39 -13.48 19.40
C SER A 16 11.55 -12.73 18.39
N ALA A 17 10.88 -11.68 18.86
CA ALA A 17 10.06 -10.82 18.02
C ALA A 17 10.81 -9.54 17.67
N TYR A 18 10.73 -9.08 16.42
CA TYR A 18 11.35 -7.85 15.97
C TYR A 18 10.49 -7.09 14.96
N GLU A 19 10.74 -5.79 14.80
CA GLU A 19 10.07 -4.95 13.83
C GLU A 19 10.96 -3.74 13.44
N LYS A 20 10.35 -2.63 13.12
CA LYS A 20 10.93 -1.42 12.49
C LYS A 20 12.25 -0.96 13.10
N GLY A 21 12.41 -1.04 14.41
CA GLY A 21 13.66 -0.63 15.08
C GLY A 21 14.90 -1.35 14.58
N ILE A 22 14.78 -2.61 14.17
CA ILE A 22 15.86 -3.37 13.54
C ILE A 22 15.84 -3.21 12.01
N ILE A 23 14.66 -3.25 11.39
CA ILE A 23 14.52 -3.27 9.93
C ILE A 23 15.06 -1.99 9.28
N TRP A 24 14.90 -0.84 9.92
CA TRP A 24 15.30 0.45 9.38
C TRP A 24 16.72 0.89 9.73
N GLY A 25 17.47 0.03 10.40
CA GLY A 25 18.89 0.28 10.65
C GLY A 25 19.76 0.05 9.42
N ASN A 26 20.90 0.72 9.35
CA ASN A 26 21.84 0.61 8.22
C ASN A 26 22.37 -0.82 8.02
N ASP A 27 22.54 -1.57 9.11
CA ASP A 27 23.02 -2.97 9.11
C ASP A 27 21.87 -3.95 9.43
N ASN A 28 20.67 -3.67 8.98
CA ASN A 28 19.47 -4.43 9.31
C ASN A 28 19.61 -5.94 9.05
N TYR A 29 20.16 -6.33 7.90
CA TYR A 29 20.32 -7.74 7.53
C TYR A 29 21.29 -8.48 8.47
N ARG A 30 22.37 -7.81 8.92
CA ARG A 30 23.31 -8.39 9.89
C ARG A 30 22.69 -8.52 11.27
N THR A 31 21.93 -7.51 11.68
CA THR A 31 21.25 -7.50 12.97
C THR A 31 20.17 -8.59 13.03
N VAL A 32 19.36 -8.74 11.97
CA VAL A 32 18.39 -9.84 11.86
C VAL A 32 19.10 -11.18 11.80
N GLY A 33 20.18 -11.29 11.02
CA GLY A 33 21.01 -12.49 10.97
C GLY A 33 21.59 -12.87 12.32
N ALA A 34 22.06 -11.92 13.10
CA ALA A 34 22.55 -12.15 14.46
C ALA A 34 21.42 -12.67 15.38
N LEU A 35 20.22 -12.11 15.28
CA LEU A 35 19.07 -12.58 16.04
C LEU A 35 18.68 -14.02 15.68
N VAL A 36 18.70 -14.35 14.39
CA VAL A 36 18.48 -15.72 13.91
C VAL A 36 19.56 -16.67 14.43
N ASN A 37 20.84 -16.26 14.42
CA ASN A 37 21.95 -17.05 14.94
C ASN A 37 21.82 -17.33 16.45
N VAL A 38 21.33 -16.36 17.24
CA VAL A 38 21.01 -16.60 18.64
C VAL A 38 19.94 -17.67 18.80
N ALA A 39 18.88 -17.62 18.01
CA ALA A 39 17.82 -18.62 18.05
C ALA A 39 18.32 -20.01 17.63
N LEU A 40 19.19 -20.08 16.60
CA LEU A 40 19.85 -21.32 16.19
C LEU A 40 20.75 -21.90 17.28
N ALA A 41 21.66 -21.09 17.84
CA ALA A 41 22.59 -21.49 18.87
C ALA A 41 21.89 -21.99 20.14
N THR A 42 20.72 -21.47 20.45
CA THR A 42 19.91 -21.88 21.60
C THR A 42 18.88 -22.96 21.30
N GLY A 43 18.88 -23.50 20.05
CA GLY A 43 17.97 -24.54 19.60
C GLY A 43 16.50 -24.13 19.55
N ASN A 44 16.24 -22.85 19.26
CA ASN A 44 14.89 -22.29 19.17
C ASN A 44 14.35 -22.14 17.73
N ILE A 45 15.02 -22.73 16.74
CA ILE A 45 14.51 -22.80 15.37
C ILE A 45 13.89 -24.17 15.10
N GLY A 46 12.78 -24.20 14.34
CA GLY A 46 12.14 -25.44 13.89
C GLY A 46 11.40 -26.21 15.00
N ARG A 47 11.03 -25.55 16.07
CA ARG A 47 10.27 -26.17 17.18
C ARG A 47 9.11 -25.29 17.63
N GLU A 48 8.04 -25.93 18.03
CA GLU A 48 6.88 -25.25 18.58
C GLU A 48 7.23 -24.39 19.79
N GLY A 49 6.78 -23.14 19.79
CA GLY A 49 7.08 -22.15 20.84
C GLY A 49 8.50 -21.61 20.81
N GLY A 50 9.23 -21.81 19.72
CA GLY A 50 10.53 -21.20 19.45
C GLY A 50 10.55 -20.46 18.12
N GLY A 51 11.59 -19.69 17.87
CA GLY A 51 11.82 -19.06 16.58
C GLY A 51 12.15 -17.58 16.62
N VAL A 52 12.19 -17.01 15.43
CA VAL A 52 12.34 -15.57 15.19
C VAL A 52 11.17 -15.12 14.34
N CYS A 53 10.43 -14.13 14.82
CA CYS A 53 9.22 -13.65 14.18
C CYS A 53 9.31 -12.13 13.97
N ARG A 54 9.04 -11.70 12.73
CA ARG A 54 8.78 -10.30 12.46
C ARG A 54 7.34 -9.98 12.84
N LEU A 55 7.13 -8.97 13.66
CA LEU A 55 5.81 -8.47 14.06
C LEU A 55 5.29 -7.40 13.09
N GLY A 56 5.50 -7.58 11.79
CA GLY A 56 5.01 -6.65 10.79
C GLY A 56 3.50 -6.70 10.68
N GLY A 57 2.84 -5.54 10.80
CA GLY A 57 1.41 -5.39 10.53
C GLY A 57 1.09 -5.29 9.03
N HIS A 58 2.06 -5.48 8.15
CA HIS A 58 1.85 -5.44 6.72
C HIS A 58 1.20 -6.73 6.23
N GLN A 59 0.28 -6.60 5.33
CA GLN A 59 -0.27 -7.72 4.58
C GLN A 59 0.79 -8.17 3.56
N GLU A 60 1.53 -9.21 3.92
CA GLU A 60 2.53 -9.82 3.06
C GLU A 60 2.07 -11.22 2.65
N GLY A 61 2.50 -11.69 1.51
CA GLY A 61 2.26 -13.07 1.10
C GLY A 61 1.11 -13.27 0.13
N TYR A 62 0.56 -12.20 -0.41
CA TYR A 62 -0.31 -12.30 -1.57
C TYR A 62 0.48 -12.68 -2.81
N TYR A 63 -0.25 -13.15 -3.80
CA TYR A 63 0.31 -13.45 -5.11
C TYR A 63 1.03 -12.21 -5.67
N ARG A 64 2.26 -12.43 -6.12
CA ARG A 64 3.00 -11.45 -6.91
C ARG A 64 3.19 -12.02 -8.30
N PRO A 65 2.93 -11.26 -9.38
CA PRO A 65 3.26 -11.71 -10.71
C PRO A 65 4.72 -12.12 -10.82
N SER A 66 5.01 -13.15 -11.61
CA SER A 66 6.38 -13.70 -11.77
C SER A 66 7.38 -12.69 -12.36
N ASP A 67 6.88 -11.68 -13.07
CA ASP A 67 7.61 -10.57 -13.67
C ASP A 67 7.65 -9.30 -12.79
N ALA A 68 7.10 -9.37 -11.58
CA ALA A 68 7.12 -8.25 -10.66
C ALA A 68 8.55 -7.87 -10.28
N HIS A 69 8.93 -6.65 -10.61
CA HIS A 69 10.21 -6.10 -10.23
C HIS A 69 10.24 -5.67 -8.76
N VAL A 70 11.39 -5.78 -8.12
CA VAL A 70 11.61 -5.23 -6.80
C VAL A 70 11.46 -3.70 -6.87
N GLY A 71 10.62 -3.14 -6.04
CA GLY A 71 10.41 -1.70 -5.93
C GLY A 71 11.70 -0.97 -5.52
N ARG A 72 11.74 0.32 -5.78
CA ARG A 72 12.81 1.19 -5.30
C ARG A 72 12.52 1.68 -3.89
N PRO A 73 13.55 1.94 -3.07
CA PRO A 73 13.35 2.51 -1.72
C PRO A 73 12.70 3.90 -1.80
N ALA A 74 11.85 4.24 -0.82
CA ALA A 74 11.15 5.52 -0.77
C ALA A 74 12.06 6.75 -0.96
N PRO A 75 13.27 6.84 -0.35
CA PRO A 75 14.16 7.97 -0.59
C PRO A 75 14.57 8.15 -2.05
N TYR A 76 14.68 7.05 -2.80
CA TYR A 76 14.99 7.12 -4.23
C TYR A 76 13.80 7.67 -5.02
N VAL A 77 12.57 7.24 -4.68
CA VAL A 77 11.35 7.77 -5.31
C VAL A 77 11.17 9.25 -5.01
N ASP A 78 11.41 9.67 -3.76
CA ASP A 78 11.39 11.07 -3.37
C ASP A 78 12.40 11.91 -4.17
N GLN A 79 13.61 11.41 -4.40
CA GLN A 79 14.61 12.08 -5.24
C GLN A 79 14.17 12.19 -6.70
N LEU A 80 13.50 11.17 -7.25
CA LEU A 80 12.92 11.27 -8.60
C LEU A 80 11.84 12.34 -8.68
N ILE A 81 10.99 12.47 -7.67
CA ILE A 81 9.96 13.51 -7.60
C ILE A 81 10.60 14.90 -7.48
N ILE A 82 11.59 15.07 -6.60
CA ILE A 82 12.35 16.31 -6.43
C ILE A 82 13.08 16.67 -7.72
N GLY A 83 13.67 15.69 -8.38
CA GLY A 83 14.42 15.86 -9.64
C GLY A 83 13.56 16.10 -10.89
N GLY A 84 12.24 16.15 -10.77
CA GLY A 84 11.35 16.46 -11.89
C GLY A 84 10.92 15.25 -12.75
N HIS A 85 11.30 14.03 -12.38
CA HIS A 85 11.00 12.83 -13.17
C HIS A 85 9.58 12.30 -12.99
N GLY A 86 8.94 12.55 -11.82
CA GLY A 86 7.54 12.17 -11.59
C GLY A 86 6.59 13.14 -12.29
N LYS A 87 5.63 12.65 -13.07
CA LYS A 87 4.60 13.43 -13.76
C LYS A 87 3.25 13.35 -13.07
N VAL A 88 2.89 12.18 -12.57
CA VAL A 88 1.67 11.93 -11.81
C VAL A 88 2.06 11.26 -10.51
N HIS A 89 1.48 11.70 -9.41
CA HIS A 89 1.72 11.14 -8.10
C HIS A 89 0.41 10.75 -7.43
N HIS A 90 0.20 9.46 -7.26
CA HIS A 90 -0.89 8.91 -6.46
C HIS A 90 -0.39 8.65 -5.04
N ILE A 91 -1.03 9.26 -4.06
CA ILE A 91 -0.68 9.19 -2.65
C ILE A 91 -1.82 8.50 -1.93
N TRP A 92 -1.53 7.36 -1.32
CA TRP A 92 -2.50 6.52 -0.62
C TRP A 92 -2.15 6.44 0.86
N ALA A 93 -3.06 6.93 1.72
CA ALA A 93 -2.95 6.85 3.19
C ALA A 93 -1.57 7.29 3.74
N ASN A 94 -1.00 8.36 3.16
CA ASN A 94 0.33 8.82 3.55
C ASN A 94 0.45 10.35 3.45
N ASP A 95 1.19 10.95 4.38
CA ASP A 95 1.55 12.35 4.35
C ASP A 95 3.07 12.52 4.18
N HIS A 96 3.55 12.56 2.92
CA HIS A 96 4.95 12.73 2.61
C HIS A 96 5.57 14.02 3.18
N TYR A 97 4.75 15.03 3.48
CA TYR A 97 5.26 16.24 4.13
C TYR A 97 5.73 16.01 5.56
N LYS A 98 5.36 14.86 6.16
CA LYS A 98 5.78 14.46 7.51
C LYS A 98 6.69 13.24 7.52
N THR A 99 6.60 12.38 6.50
CA THR A 99 7.19 11.04 6.55
C THR A 99 8.44 10.86 5.69
N THR A 100 8.72 11.78 4.76
CA THR A 100 9.94 11.70 3.93
C THR A 100 11.17 12.19 4.68
N LEU A 101 12.35 11.69 4.29
CA LEU A 101 13.63 11.98 4.96
C LEU A 101 14.05 13.46 4.86
N ASN A 102 13.74 14.12 3.77
CA ASN A 102 14.00 15.55 3.57
C ASN A 102 12.68 16.28 3.31
N ALA A 103 11.80 16.25 4.31
CA ALA A 103 10.44 16.76 4.20
C ALA A 103 10.38 18.23 3.77
N SER A 104 11.29 19.07 4.26
CA SER A 104 11.30 20.50 3.94
C SER A 104 11.59 20.75 2.47
N GLU A 105 12.60 20.11 1.91
CA GLU A 105 12.95 20.25 0.48
C GLU A 105 11.88 19.60 -0.40
N PHE A 106 11.43 18.39 -0.04
CA PHE A 106 10.34 17.74 -0.73
C PHE A 106 9.11 18.63 -0.82
N LYS A 107 8.65 19.16 0.31
CA LYS A 107 7.49 20.07 0.37
C LYS A 107 7.66 21.29 -0.52
N LYS A 108 8.83 21.94 -0.46
CA LYS A 108 9.13 23.14 -1.26
C LYS A 108 9.04 22.83 -2.76
N VAL A 109 9.72 21.78 -3.23
CA VAL A 109 9.73 21.40 -4.65
C VAL A 109 8.38 20.88 -5.09
N TYR A 110 7.75 20.04 -4.28
CA TYR A 110 6.44 19.47 -4.58
C TYR A 110 5.37 20.54 -4.72
N ASN A 111 5.29 21.50 -3.79
CA ASN A 111 4.36 22.62 -3.87
C ASN A 111 4.59 23.46 -5.14
N LYS A 112 5.84 23.74 -5.49
CA LYS A 112 6.14 24.48 -6.73
C LYS A 112 5.57 23.74 -7.94
N ARG A 113 5.78 22.43 -8.01
CA ARG A 113 5.35 21.61 -9.15
C ARG A 113 3.85 21.39 -9.21
N THR A 114 3.18 21.18 -8.07
CA THR A 114 1.72 21.07 -8.03
C THR A 114 1.05 22.40 -8.35
N ASN A 115 1.61 23.53 -7.89
CA ASN A 115 1.07 24.85 -8.20
C ASN A 115 1.07 25.16 -9.70
N MET A 116 2.07 24.70 -10.46
CA MET A 116 2.09 24.87 -11.92
C MET A 116 0.85 24.26 -12.58
N VAL A 117 0.45 23.08 -12.13
CA VAL A 117 -0.76 22.41 -12.64
C VAL A 117 -2.02 23.11 -12.15
N LYS A 118 -2.06 23.49 -10.87
CA LYS A 118 -3.20 24.23 -10.31
C LYS A 118 -3.46 25.54 -11.03
N GLU A 119 -2.43 26.33 -11.27
CA GLU A 119 -2.52 27.59 -12.02
C GLU A 119 -3.04 27.37 -13.45
N ALA A 120 -2.60 26.29 -14.12
CA ALA A 120 -3.09 25.93 -15.43
C ALA A 120 -4.58 25.54 -15.41
N MET A 121 -5.02 24.81 -14.37
CA MET A 121 -6.44 24.46 -14.17
C MET A 121 -7.28 25.69 -13.87
N ASP A 122 -6.83 26.56 -12.96
CA ASP A 122 -7.53 27.77 -12.57
C ASP A 122 -7.71 28.74 -13.77
N ALA A 123 -6.70 28.85 -14.62
CA ALA A 123 -6.74 29.63 -15.86
C ALA A 123 -7.73 29.08 -16.91
N ARG A 124 -8.21 27.85 -16.73
CA ARG A 124 -9.20 27.17 -17.59
C ARG A 124 -10.52 26.92 -16.88
N ALA A 125 -10.83 27.65 -15.82
CA ALA A 125 -12.09 27.53 -15.12
C ALA A 125 -13.26 27.78 -16.10
N GLY A 126 -14.15 26.79 -16.20
CA GLY A 126 -15.28 26.79 -17.13
C GLY A 126 -14.99 26.34 -18.57
N ALA A 127 -13.77 25.89 -18.86
CA ALA A 127 -13.41 25.24 -20.12
C ALA A 127 -14.02 23.83 -20.24
N THR A 128 -13.99 23.28 -21.45
CA THR A 128 -14.37 21.87 -21.67
C THR A 128 -13.40 20.92 -20.97
N ARG A 129 -13.80 19.67 -20.83
CA ARG A 129 -12.94 18.64 -20.22
C ARG A 129 -11.65 18.46 -21.04
N GLU A 130 -11.74 18.46 -22.35
CA GLU A 130 -10.61 18.30 -23.28
C GLU A 130 -9.63 19.45 -23.10
N GLU A 131 -10.09 20.69 -23.12
CA GLU A 131 -9.25 21.88 -22.93
C GLU A 131 -8.57 21.89 -21.54
N LEU A 132 -9.27 21.41 -20.51
CA LEU A 132 -8.70 21.28 -19.16
C LEU A 132 -7.61 20.22 -19.12
N VAL A 133 -7.85 19.05 -19.73
CA VAL A 133 -6.86 17.96 -19.82
C VAL A 133 -5.62 18.42 -20.58
N ASP A 134 -5.78 19.10 -21.70
CA ASP A 134 -4.67 19.64 -22.50
C ASP A 134 -3.82 20.63 -21.68
N ALA A 135 -4.47 21.50 -20.90
CA ALA A 135 -3.77 22.44 -20.03
C ALA A 135 -3.00 21.73 -18.91
N ILE A 136 -3.58 20.68 -18.29
CA ILE A 136 -2.92 19.87 -17.29
C ILE A 136 -1.69 19.15 -17.91
N VAL A 137 -1.85 18.54 -19.06
CA VAL A 137 -0.75 17.84 -19.76
C VAL A 137 0.37 18.81 -20.08
N ALA A 138 0.06 19.99 -20.63
CA ALA A 138 1.05 21.02 -20.95
C ALA A 138 1.82 21.50 -19.69
N ALA A 139 1.11 21.70 -18.57
CA ALA A 139 1.74 22.08 -17.30
C ALA A 139 2.66 20.98 -16.74
N VAL A 140 2.23 19.73 -16.85
CA VAL A 140 3.04 18.56 -16.42
C VAL A 140 4.28 18.42 -17.29
N GLU A 141 4.17 18.58 -18.60
CA GLU A 141 5.33 18.55 -19.52
C GLU A 141 6.30 19.72 -19.27
N ALA A 142 5.80 20.87 -18.83
CA ALA A 142 6.62 22.00 -18.42
C ALA A 142 7.31 21.82 -17.05
N GLY A 143 7.15 20.67 -16.39
CA GLY A 143 7.81 20.35 -15.12
C GLY A 143 6.87 20.29 -13.91
N GLY A 144 5.57 20.45 -14.11
CA GLY A 144 4.54 20.25 -13.08
C GLY A 144 4.43 18.80 -12.64
N ILE A 145 3.62 18.55 -11.63
CA ILE A 145 3.21 17.20 -11.21
C ILE A 145 1.72 17.19 -10.91
N PHE A 146 0.98 16.29 -11.52
CA PHE A 146 -0.42 16.07 -11.19
C PHE A 146 -0.52 15.16 -9.97
N SER A 147 -1.26 15.61 -8.95
CA SER A 147 -1.34 14.93 -7.65
C SER A 147 -2.75 14.44 -7.37
N VAL A 148 -2.86 13.17 -7.01
CA VAL A 148 -4.08 12.52 -6.54
C VAL A 148 -3.84 12.02 -5.12
N ASN A 149 -4.70 12.37 -4.19
CA ASN A 149 -4.64 11.89 -2.81
C ASN A 149 -5.85 11.00 -2.51
N VAL A 150 -5.58 9.84 -1.96
CA VAL A 150 -6.58 8.89 -1.47
C VAL A 150 -6.35 8.73 0.03
N ASP A 151 -7.27 9.21 0.83
CA ASP A 151 -7.09 9.23 2.29
C ASP A 151 -8.46 9.27 3.00
N ILE A 152 -8.47 8.86 4.26
CA ILE A 152 -9.62 8.97 5.17
C ILE A 152 -9.72 10.36 5.81
N ILE A 153 -8.64 11.15 5.75
CA ILE A 153 -8.55 12.50 6.29
C ILE A 153 -7.87 13.46 5.30
N HIS A 154 -8.06 14.74 5.48
CA HIS A 154 -7.31 15.76 4.76
C HIS A 154 -5.89 15.89 5.32
N SER A 155 -4.97 15.10 4.77
CA SER A 155 -3.54 15.21 5.08
C SER A 155 -2.94 16.51 4.55
N GLN A 156 -1.77 16.92 5.07
CA GLN A 156 -1.13 18.17 4.60
C GLN A 156 -0.76 18.13 3.12
N ILE A 157 -0.29 16.98 2.63
CA ILE A 157 0.00 16.82 1.20
C ILE A 157 -1.29 16.75 0.38
N GLY A 158 -2.35 16.17 0.93
CA GLY A 158 -3.66 16.10 0.31
C GLY A 158 -4.28 17.49 0.02
N GLN A 159 -3.99 18.48 0.87
CA GLN A 159 -4.44 19.87 0.63
C GLN A 159 -3.86 20.50 -0.65
N ASN A 160 -2.78 19.94 -1.18
CA ASN A 160 -2.15 20.37 -2.44
C ASN A 160 -2.44 19.40 -3.60
N ALA A 161 -3.27 18.39 -3.39
CA ALA A 161 -3.69 17.49 -4.44
C ALA A 161 -4.72 18.13 -5.38
N HIS A 162 -4.68 17.77 -6.65
CA HIS A 162 -5.64 18.25 -7.65
C HIS A 162 -6.93 17.43 -7.61
N VAL A 163 -6.81 16.17 -7.18
CA VAL A 163 -7.94 15.27 -6.96
C VAL A 163 -7.83 14.64 -5.60
N ILE A 164 -8.92 14.64 -4.84
CA ILE A 164 -9.03 13.95 -3.55
C ILE A 164 -10.13 12.89 -3.70
N LEU A 165 -9.75 11.65 -3.44
CA LEU A 165 -10.67 10.52 -3.41
C LEU A 165 -10.83 10.06 -1.96
N PRO A 166 -12.03 10.16 -1.38
CA PRO A 166 -12.26 9.75 0.00
C PRO A 166 -12.22 8.22 0.12
N ALA A 167 -11.36 7.73 1.01
CA ALA A 167 -11.24 6.32 1.33
C ALA A 167 -12.12 5.93 2.53
N CYS A 168 -12.48 4.66 2.61
CA CYS A 168 -13.17 4.10 3.77
C CYS A 168 -12.21 3.85 4.93
N GLU A 169 -12.72 4.05 6.14
CA GLU A 169 -12.13 3.50 7.36
C GLU A 169 -12.35 1.99 7.45
N ALA A 170 -11.54 1.31 8.28
CA ALA A 170 -11.60 -0.14 8.43
C ALA A 170 -12.97 -0.69 8.88
N ASN A 171 -13.78 0.11 9.54
CA ASN A 171 -15.12 -0.21 10.01
C ASN A 171 -16.24 0.10 9.01
N GLU A 172 -15.91 0.75 7.92
CA GLU A 172 -16.82 1.08 6.81
C GLU A 172 -16.73 0.11 5.64
N MET A 173 -15.78 -0.85 5.70
CA MET A 173 -15.58 -1.87 4.67
C MET A 173 -15.29 -3.22 5.28
N ASN A 174 -15.48 -4.30 4.51
CA ASN A 174 -14.95 -5.60 4.88
C ASN A 174 -13.43 -5.60 4.65
N LEU A 175 -12.68 -5.82 5.72
CA LEU A 175 -11.23 -5.79 5.68
C LEU A 175 -10.66 -7.16 5.98
N THR A 176 -10.00 -7.75 5.00
CA THR A 176 -9.18 -8.95 5.19
C THR A 176 -7.77 -8.55 5.52
N SER A 177 -7.28 -8.99 6.66
CA SER A 177 -5.95 -8.64 7.14
C SER A 177 -5.16 -9.85 7.62
N MET A 178 -3.86 -9.79 7.42
CA MET A 178 -2.90 -10.73 7.99
C MET A 178 -1.85 -9.94 8.74
N ASN A 179 -1.57 -10.34 9.99
CA ASN A 179 -0.57 -9.68 10.81
C ASN A 179 0.66 -10.58 11.06
N GLY A 180 1.54 -10.16 11.97
CA GLY A 180 2.76 -10.87 12.33
C GLY A 180 2.56 -12.30 12.84
N GLU A 181 1.37 -12.66 13.28
CA GLU A 181 1.02 -14.05 13.64
C GLU A 181 0.66 -14.91 12.40
N ARG A 182 0.66 -14.31 11.21
CA ARG A 182 0.32 -14.95 9.93
C ARG A 182 -1.09 -15.55 9.87
N ARG A 183 -1.97 -15.06 10.70
CA ARG A 183 -3.38 -15.41 10.69
C ARG A 183 -4.13 -14.45 9.80
N MET A 184 -4.85 -14.99 8.82
CA MET A 184 -5.77 -14.21 8.01
C MET A 184 -7.09 -14.06 8.74
N ARG A 185 -7.58 -12.84 8.82
CA ARG A 185 -8.83 -12.48 9.50
C ARG A 185 -9.66 -11.60 8.59
N LEU A 186 -10.97 -11.79 8.66
CA LEU A 186 -11.93 -10.88 8.11
C LEU A 186 -12.52 -10.04 9.25
N SER A 187 -12.44 -8.73 9.11
CA SER A 187 -13.20 -7.77 9.93
C SER A 187 -14.37 -7.28 9.09
N GLU A 188 -15.58 -7.63 9.47
CA GLU A 188 -16.77 -7.20 8.75
C GLU A 188 -17.10 -5.74 9.09
N ARG A 189 -17.54 -5.00 8.09
CA ARG A 189 -18.04 -3.64 8.31
C ARG A 189 -19.25 -3.67 9.23
N TYR A 190 -19.38 -2.67 10.08
CA TYR A 190 -20.52 -2.48 10.95
C TYR A 190 -21.18 -1.11 10.82
N MET A 191 -20.70 -0.29 9.88
CA MET A 191 -21.30 0.99 9.51
C MET A 191 -21.18 1.21 8.01
N ASP A 192 -22.04 2.04 7.46
CA ASP A 192 -21.99 2.39 6.05
C ASP A 192 -20.84 3.39 5.79
N PRO A 193 -20.24 3.37 4.58
CA PRO A 193 -19.25 4.35 4.16
C PRO A 193 -19.76 5.79 4.32
N PHE A 194 -18.91 6.66 4.86
CA PHE A 194 -19.28 8.05 5.06
C PHE A 194 -19.25 8.83 3.74
N GLY A 195 -20.38 9.45 3.39
CA GLY A 195 -20.50 10.27 2.18
C GLY A 195 -20.25 9.49 0.89
N ASN A 196 -19.20 9.85 0.17
CA ASN A 196 -18.79 9.20 -1.09
C ASN A 196 -17.54 8.33 -0.92
N SER A 197 -17.14 8.01 0.31
CA SER A 197 -15.97 7.17 0.55
C SER A 197 -16.17 5.76 -0.01
N LYS A 198 -15.06 5.17 -0.46
CA LYS A 198 -15.04 3.81 -1.01
C LYS A 198 -13.82 3.05 -0.49
N PRO A 199 -13.90 1.72 -0.38
CA PRO A 199 -12.73 0.88 -0.14
C PRO A 199 -11.60 1.16 -1.14
N ASP A 200 -10.36 1.16 -0.67
CA ASP A 200 -9.17 1.46 -1.48
C ASP A 200 -9.09 0.60 -2.74
N CYS A 201 -9.39 -0.70 -2.61
CA CYS A 201 -9.39 -1.62 -3.75
C CYS A 201 -10.40 -1.21 -4.84
N LEU A 202 -11.58 -0.72 -4.45
CA LEU A 202 -12.59 -0.26 -5.40
C LEU A 202 -12.25 1.11 -5.99
N LEU A 203 -11.55 1.98 -5.24
CA LEU A 203 -11.00 3.22 -5.80
C LEU A 203 -9.93 2.91 -6.84
N ALA A 204 -9.02 1.99 -6.54
CA ALA A 204 -7.99 1.54 -7.47
C ALA A 204 -8.61 0.88 -8.72
N ALA A 205 -9.61 0.02 -8.55
CA ALA A 205 -10.35 -0.59 -9.64
C ALA A 205 -11.03 0.46 -10.53
N GLY A 206 -11.67 1.46 -9.94
CA GLY A 206 -12.30 2.55 -10.70
C GLY A 206 -11.28 3.37 -11.50
N ILE A 207 -10.08 3.59 -10.99
CA ILE A 207 -8.98 4.21 -11.75
C ILE A 207 -8.57 3.31 -12.92
N ALA A 208 -8.36 2.02 -12.67
CA ALA A 208 -7.97 1.05 -13.70
C ALA A 208 -9.02 0.98 -14.83
N GLN A 209 -10.30 0.85 -14.51
CA GLN A 209 -11.40 0.83 -15.48
C GLN A 209 -11.45 2.11 -16.33
N ASN A 210 -11.24 3.27 -15.73
CA ASN A 210 -11.17 4.52 -16.48
C ASN A 210 -9.92 4.61 -17.37
N MET A 211 -8.77 4.10 -16.89
CA MET A 211 -7.56 3.99 -17.71
C MET A 211 -7.77 3.08 -18.92
N GLU A 212 -8.38 1.91 -18.72
CA GLU A 212 -8.75 1.01 -19.82
C GLU A 212 -9.61 1.73 -20.86
N ARG A 213 -10.70 2.36 -20.40
CA ARG A 213 -11.62 3.08 -21.29
C ARG A 213 -10.92 4.18 -22.09
N VAL A 214 -10.16 5.05 -21.43
CA VAL A 214 -9.46 6.16 -22.10
C VAL A 214 -8.42 5.64 -23.09
N LEU A 215 -7.66 4.62 -22.74
CA LEU A 215 -6.66 4.04 -23.64
C LEU A 215 -7.29 3.42 -24.89
N ARG A 216 -8.47 2.80 -24.77
CA ARG A 216 -9.23 2.30 -25.93
C ARG A 216 -9.76 3.44 -26.80
N GLU A 217 -10.28 4.51 -26.18
CA GLU A 217 -10.71 5.72 -26.91
C GLU A 217 -9.53 6.36 -27.70
N MET A 218 -8.31 6.23 -27.18
CA MET A 218 -7.08 6.66 -27.85
C MET A 218 -6.54 5.65 -28.87
N GLY A 219 -7.19 4.50 -29.07
CA GLY A 219 -6.73 3.44 -29.98
C GLY A 219 -5.50 2.66 -29.47
N ASN A 220 -5.23 2.68 -28.18
CA ASN A 220 -4.07 2.01 -27.57
C ASN A 220 -4.48 0.74 -26.83
N ASP A 221 -5.00 -0.24 -27.59
CA ASP A 221 -5.54 -1.48 -27.03
C ASP A 221 -4.51 -2.32 -26.26
N ALA A 222 -3.27 -2.34 -26.70
CA ALA A 222 -2.21 -3.10 -26.06
C ALA A 222 -1.95 -2.64 -24.61
N TYR A 223 -2.02 -1.34 -24.35
CA TYR A 223 -1.93 -0.80 -22.98
C TYR A 223 -3.26 -0.91 -22.23
N ALA A 224 -4.39 -0.75 -22.91
CA ALA A 224 -5.71 -0.93 -22.31
C ALA A 224 -5.88 -2.34 -21.72
N ASP A 225 -5.38 -3.35 -22.40
CA ASP A 225 -5.46 -4.75 -21.95
C ASP A 225 -4.74 -5.02 -20.61
N GLN A 226 -3.81 -4.16 -20.20
CA GLN A 226 -3.15 -4.26 -18.89
C GLN A 226 -4.07 -3.84 -17.73
N PHE A 227 -5.19 -3.19 -18.02
CA PHE A 227 -6.16 -2.70 -17.04
C PHE A 227 -7.47 -3.49 -17.02
N LYS A 228 -7.50 -4.67 -17.65
CA LYS A 228 -8.66 -5.57 -17.62
C LYS A 228 -8.79 -6.31 -16.28
N GLY A 229 -10.04 -6.68 -15.94
CA GLY A 229 -10.31 -7.61 -14.85
C GLY A 229 -10.50 -6.94 -13.48
N TYR A 230 -10.69 -5.63 -13.43
CA TYR A 230 -10.92 -4.87 -12.20
C TYR A 230 -12.38 -4.44 -12.03
N ASP A 231 -13.32 -5.22 -12.52
CA ASP A 231 -14.77 -4.95 -12.49
C ASP A 231 -15.45 -5.56 -11.25
N TRP A 232 -14.80 -5.45 -10.12
CA TRP A 232 -15.28 -5.99 -8.84
C TRP A 232 -16.45 -5.16 -8.29
N PRO A 233 -17.62 -5.78 -8.03
CA PRO A 233 -18.75 -5.10 -7.42
C PRO A 233 -18.50 -4.71 -5.96
N THR A 234 -17.74 -5.53 -5.23
CA THR A 234 -17.47 -5.36 -3.81
C THR A 234 -16.01 -5.62 -3.48
N GLU A 235 -15.58 -5.21 -2.29
CA GLU A 235 -14.27 -5.53 -1.73
C GLU A 235 -14.06 -7.03 -1.49
N ASP A 236 -15.14 -7.78 -1.26
CA ASP A 236 -15.08 -9.24 -1.14
C ASP A 236 -14.73 -9.88 -2.49
N ASP A 237 -15.29 -9.38 -3.60
CA ASP A 237 -14.95 -9.83 -4.95
C ASP A 237 -13.49 -9.53 -5.29
N ALA A 238 -13.00 -8.34 -4.93
CA ALA A 238 -11.60 -7.97 -5.07
C ALA A 238 -10.66 -8.90 -4.28
N PHE A 239 -11.06 -9.25 -3.05
CA PHE A 239 -10.31 -10.18 -2.22
C PHE A 239 -10.27 -11.59 -2.84
N LEU A 240 -11.41 -12.07 -3.30
CA LEU A 240 -11.51 -13.40 -3.93
C LEU A 240 -10.65 -13.51 -5.18
N ASP A 241 -10.67 -12.51 -6.04
CA ASP A 241 -9.86 -12.49 -7.27
C ASP A 241 -8.36 -12.49 -6.92
N GLY A 242 -7.92 -11.61 -6.04
CA GLY A 242 -6.53 -11.54 -5.60
C GLY A 242 -6.05 -12.82 -4.91
N TYR A 243 -6.92 -13.50 -4.14
CA TYR A 243 -6.57 -14.72 -3.43
C TYR A 243 -6.67 -16.00 -4.26
N ASN A 244 -7.61 -16.07 -5.17
CA ASN A 244 -7.77 -17.24 -6.06
C ASN A 244 -6.52 -17.50 -6.91
N GLN A 245 -5.77 -16.46 -7.21
CA GLN A 245 -4.48 -16.59 -7.90
C GLN A 245 -3.40 -17.26 -7.05
N GLY A 246 -3.46 -17.10 -5.72
CA GLY A 246 -2.44 -17.61 -4.78
C GLY A 246 -2.91 -18.78 -3.93
N ASN A 247 -4.13 -18.76 -3.42
CA ASN A 247 -4.68 -19.79 -2.53
C ASN A 247 -6.21 -19.88 -2.63
N PRO A 248 -6.75 -20.71 -3.52
CA PRO A 248 -8.19 -20.85 -3.73
C PRO A 248 -8.96 -21.42 -2.52
N ALA A 249 -8.26 -21.92 -1.49
CA ALA A 249 -8.90 -22.44 -0.29
C ALA A 249 -9.35 -21.34 0.70
N VAL A 250 -8.90 -20.10 0.51
CA VAL A 250 -9.26 -18.98 1.38
C VAL A 250 -10.30 -18.11 0.70
N THR A 251 -11.49 -18.06 1.26
CA THR A 251 -12.60 -17.22 0.80
C THR A 251 -13.13 -16.39 1.96
N ASP A 252 -13.74 -15.24 1.66
CA ASP A 252 -14.44 -14.42 2.64
C ASP A 252 -15.54 -15.21 3.36
N HIS A 253 -16.30 -16.03 2.63
CA HIS A 253 -17.32 -16.90 3.20
C HIS A 253 -16.74 -17.88 4.23
N ARG A 254 -15.59 -18.50 3.92
CA ARG A 254 -14.90 -19.38 4.85
C ARG A 254 -14.37 -18.63 6.07
N LEU A 255 -13.83 -17.42 5.87
CA LEU A 255 -13.38 -16.58 6.96
C LEU A 255 -14.53 -16.16 7.89
N ARG A 256 -15.71 -15.84 7.34
CA ARG A 256 -16.92 -15.58 8.14
C ARG A 256 -17.33 -16.79 8.98
N ALA A 257 -17.31 -17.97 8.39
CA ALA A 257 -17.65 -19.22 9.12
C ALA A 257 -16.66 -19.53 10.26
N MET A 258 -15.41 -19.13 10.13
CA MET A 258 -14.38 -19.31 11.17
C MET A 258 -14.42 -18.23 12.25
N GLY A 259 -15.11 -17.11 12.01
CA GLY A 259 -15.21 -15.99 12.94
C GLY A 259 -13.84 -15.41 13.30
N HIS A 260 -13.64 -15.06 14.57
CA HIS A 260 -12.40 -14.46 15.05
C HIS A 260 -11.18 -15.42 15.08
N HIS A 261 -11.37 -16.71 14.86
CA HIS A 261 -10.27 -17.67 14.81
C HIS A 261 -9.38 -17.46 13.58
N GLY A 262 -9.96 -17.07 12.45
CA GLY A 262 -9.23 -16.87 11.20
C GLY A 262 -8.59 -18.14 10.65
N VAL A 263 -7.77 -18.00 9.64
CA VAL A 263 -6.97 -19.06 9.01
C VAL A 263 -5.50 -18.76 9.23
N GLN A 264 -4.75 -19.77 9.66
CA GLN A 264 -3.30 -19.70 9.86
C GLN A 264 -2.56 -20.56 8.86
#